data_43d5cc36b368d21de1f1fbe1294bd010
#
_entry.id   43d5cc36b368d21de1f1fbe1294bd010
#
_cell.length_a   1.000
_cell.length_b   1.000
_cell.length_c   1.000
_cell.angle_alpha   90.00
_cell.angle_beta   90.00
_cell.angle_gamma   90.00
#
_symmetry.space_group_name_H-M   'P 1'
#
loop_
_entity.id
_entity.type
_entity.pdbx_description
1 polymer ?
#
loop_
_entity_poly.entity_id
_entity_poly.type
_entity_poly.pdbx_seq_one_letter_code
_entity_poly.pdbx_strand_id
1 'polypeptide(L)'
;MNPTFKIVVIATMISFCFTSCSNNNKNETASVNTSIPEQENVFREQIKQHPDSLLLKEKLIQYFRESGNYSQAIAETELALKSDSINGRLWFIKATLHTENADTLLAIKSWENVAYLDPSAENLMSLGSLYALTKNIAALEVADALLKLPKAKAQPQALFIKGLYFSAINAKAIAIKFFDDCLLLDYSNLMAYREKAVCLYDTGKYLDALKTLELAIAVKKTYDEAYYWMGRCYEKLNNKTAAIQNYQLALQLDPYYVEAKDALEKLGVKAP
;
A
#
# COMPACT_ATOMS: atom_id res chain seq x y z
N MET A 1 -9.90 -25.03 1.40
CA MET A 1 -8.89 -24.44 0.49
C MET A 1 -8.81 -22.96 0.81
N ASN A 2 -7.73 -22.53 1.44
CA ASN A 2 -7.55 -21.13 1.85
C ASN A 2 -7.19 -20.27 0.64
N PRO A 3 -7.87 -19.14 0.37
CA PRO A 3 -7.37 -18.17 -0.57
C PRO A 3 -6.23 -17.38 0.10
N THR A 4 -5.05 -17.48 -0.47
CA THR A 4 -3.88 -16.67 -0.11
C THR A 4 -4.20 -15.20 -0.39
N PHE A 5 -4.40 -14.44 0.68
CA PHE A 5 -4.58 -13.00 0.64
C PHE A 5 -3.23 -12.36 0.33
N LYS A 6 -3.04 -11.93 -0.92
CA LYS A 6 -1.90 -11.07 -1.26
C LYS A 6 -2.23 -9.65 -0.79
N ILE A 7 -1.41 -9.16 0.15
CA ILE A 7 -1.46 -7.78 0.62
C ILE A 7 -0.94 -6.90 -0.53
N VAL A 8 -1.85 -6.19 -1.20
CA VAL A 8 -1.46 -5.14 -2.15
C VAL A 8 -1.15 -3.89 -1.33
N VAL A 9 0.12 -3.66 -1.07
CA VAL A 9 0.61 -2.39 -0.52
C VAL A 9 0.73 -1.42 -1.67
N ILE A 10 -0.18 -0.46 -1.76
CA ILE A 10 -0.11 0.63 -2.73
C ILE A 10 0.94 1.62 -2.23
N ALA A 11 2.14 1.54 -2.79
CA ALA A 11 3.10 2.63 -2.73
C ALA A 11 2.58 3.76 -3.64
N THR A 12 2.07 4.84 -3.05
CA THR A 12 1.75 6.06 -3.79
C THR A 12 3.03 6.65 -4.37
N MET A 13 3.25 6.44 -5.67
CA MET A 13 4.27 7.18 -6.42
C MET A 13 3.86 8.65 -6.48
N ILE A 14 4.53 9.48 -5.68
CA ILE A 14 4.53 10.92 -5.89
C ILE A 14 5.44 11.20 -7.09
N SER A 15 4.84 11.34 -8.27
CA SER A 15 5.52 11.79 -9.48
C SER A 15 5.78 13.30 -9.36
N PHE A 16 7.01 13.67 -9.03
CA PHE A 16 7.48 15.03 -9.13
C PHE A 16 7.78 15.34 -10.59
N CYS A 17 6.88 16.05 -11.27
CA CYS A 17 7.16 16.66 -12.55
C CYS A 17 8.09 17.87 -12.35
N PHE A 18 9.38 17.69 -12.66
CA PHE A 18 10.29 18.81 -12.87
C PHE A 18 10.07 19.39 -14.27
N THR A 19 9.49 20.56 -14.35
CA THR A 19 9.54 21.38 -15.58
C THR A 19 10.97 21.89 -15.77
N SER A 20 11.67 21.30 -16.73
CA SER A 20 12.98 21.75 -17.18
C SER A 20 12.83 22.88 -18.17
N CYS A 21 13.29 24.07 -17.79
CA CYS A 21 13.55 25.15 -18.75
C CYS A 21 14.78 24.81 -19.61
N SER A 22 14.56 24.83 -20.91
CA SER A 22 15.57 24.68 -21.95
C SER A 22 16.64 25.76 -21.84
N ASN A 23 17.91 25.33 -21.75
CA ASN A 23 19.02 26.13 -22.24
C ASN A 23 20.00 25.23 -23.01
N ASN A 24 20.18 25.53 -24.29
CA ASN A 24 21.06 24.83 -25.22
C ASN A 24 22.50 24.93 -24.76
N ASN A 25 23.06 23.81 -24.33
CA ASN A 25 24.50 23.54 -24.51
C ASN A 25 24.67 22.07 -24.83
N LYS A 26 25.16 21.80 -26.06
CA LYS A 26 25.56 20.51 -26.54
C LYS A 26 26.73 20.00 -25.68
N ASN A 27 26.46 19.07 -24.80
CA ASN A 27 27.39 18.06 -24.37
C ASN A 27 26.62 16.74 -24.37
N GLU A 28 26.96 15.88 -25.28
CA GLU A 28 26.51 14.50 -25.36
C GLU A 28 26.88 13.78 -24.05
N THR A 29 25.95 13.74 -23.10
CA THR A 29 26.04 12.73 -22.06
C THR A 29 25.44 11.45 -22.65
N ALA A 30 26.33 10.56 -23.10
CA ALA A 30 25.97 9.19 -23.40
C ALA A 30 25.17 8.64 -22.21
N SER A 31 23.92 8.28 -22.45
CA SER A 31 23.11 7.47 -21.50
C SER A 31 23.78 6.09 -21.46
N VAL A 32 24.68 5.89 -20.49
CA VAL A 32 25.32 4.59 -20.24
C VAL A 32 24.20 3.67 -19.74
N ASN A 33 23.67 2.83 -20.66
CA ASN A 33 22.85 1.68 -20.31
C ASN A 33 23.80 0.64 -19.68
N THR A 34 24.17 0.86 -18.42
CA THR A 34 24.95 -0.11 -17.64
C THR A 34 24.07 -1.33 -17.36
N SER A 35 24.62 -2.53 -17.62
CA SER A 35 23.96 -3.78 -17.25
C SER A 35 23.72 -3.84 -15.72
N ILE A 36 22.67 -4.54 -15.29
CA ILE A 36 22.27 -4.63 -13.87
C ILE A 36 23.45 -4.96 -12.92
N PRO A 37 24.35 -5.96 -13.21
CA PRO A 37 25.52 -6.22 -12.37
C PRO A 37 26.57 -5.08 -12.34
N GLU A 38 26.64 -4.30 -13.38
CA GLU A 38 27.60 -3.20 -13.49
C GLU A 38 27.22 -2.01 -12.60
N GLN A 39 25.94 -1.72 -12.50
CA GLN A 39 25.44 -0.64 -11.65
C GLN A 39 25.60 -0.95 -10.15
N GLU A 40 25.40 -2.20 -9.73
CA GLU A 40 25.70 -2.64 -8.37
C GLU A 40 27.18 -2.39 -8.02
N ASN A 41 28.11 -2.81 -8.90
CA ASN A 41 29.54 -2.62 -8.71
C ASN A 41 29.91 -1.14 -8.56
N VAL A 42 29.31 -0.26 -9.36
CA VAL A 42 29.51 1.19 -9.24
C VAL A 42 29.09 1.69 -7.84
N PHE A 43 27.92 1.31 -7.33
CA PHE A 43 27.50 1.71 -5.99
C PHE A 43 28.43 1.15 -4.91
N ARG A 44 28.86 -0.10 -5.02
CA ARG A 44 29.77 -0.72 -4.04
C ARG A 44 31.14 -0.04 -4.02
N GLU A 45 31.71 0.32 -5.17
CA GLU A 45 32.95 1.07 -5.23
C GLU A 45 32.82 2.48 -4.66
N GLN A 46 31.71 3.17 -4.93
CA GLN A 46 31.44 4.48 -4.33
C GLN A 46 31.29 4.40 -2.80
N ILE A 47 30.63 3.35 -2.29
CA ILE A 47 30.50 3.13 -0.84
C ILE A 47 31.88 2.83 -0.21
N LYS A 48 32.77 2.10 -0.88
CA LYS A 48 34.12 1.89 -0.37
C LYS A 48 34.92 3.19 -0.25
N GLN A 49 34.74 4.11 -1.21
CA GLN A 49 35.38 5.43 -1.17
C GLN A 49 34.78 6.36 -0.12
N HIS A 50 33.46 6.20 0.16
CA HIS A 50 32.70 7.02 1.08
C HIS A 50 31.85 6.16 2.04
N PRO A 51 32.48 5.42 2.97
CA PRO A 51 31.79 4.41 3.79
C PRO A 51 30.73 4.99 4.72
N ASP A 52 30.83 6.27 5.09
CA ASP A 52 29.88 6.96 5.97
C ASP A 52 28.72 7.60 5.21
N SER A 53 28.72 7.54 3.88
CA SER A 53 27.67 8.13 3.06
C SER A 53 26.37 7.30 3.13
N LEU A 54 25.42 7.75 3.94
CA LEU A 54 24.10 7.15 4.02
C LEU A 54 23.38 7.18 2.65
N LEU A 55 23.54 8.28 1.90
CA LEU A 55 22.93 8.43 0.58
C LEU A 55 23.36 7.34 -0.40
N LEU A 56 24.63 6.95 -0.40
CA LEU A 56 25.13 5.89 -1.29
C LEU A 56 24.60 4.52 -0.87
N LYS A 57 24.51 4.27 0.44
CA LYS A 57 23.89 3.04 0.97
C LYS A 57 22.41 2.97 0.58
N GLU A 58 21.66 4.07 0.73
CA GLU A 58 20.25 4.14 0.31
C GLU A 58 20.07 3.93 -1.20
N LYS A 59 20.96 4.46 -2.05
CA LYS A 59 20.92 4.22 -3.50
C LYS A 59 21.10 2.74 -3.84
N LEU A 60 22.01 2.04 -3.17
CA LEU A 60 22.21 0.60 -3.35
C LEU A 60 20.98 -0.19 -2.88
N ILE A 61 20.40 0.17 -1.74
CA ILE A 61 19.17 -0.43 -1.22
C ILE A 61 18.01 -0.22 -2.21
N GLN A 62 17.85 1.00 -2.72
CA GLN A 62 16.80 1.31 -3.68
C GLN A 62 16.97 0.56 -5.01
N TYR A 63 18.21 0.43 -5.47
CA TYR A 63 18.54 -0.38 -6.64
C TYR A 63 18.08 -1.84 -6.50
N PHE A 64 18.36 -2.47 -5.35
CA PHE A 64 17.89 -3.83 -5.09
C PHE A 64 16.37 -3.92 -4.98
N ARG A 65 15.73 -2.93 -4.35
CA ARG A 65 14.27 -2.86 -4.25
C ARG A 65 13.61 -2.77 -5.62
N GLU A 66 14.09 -1.87 -6.50
CA GLU A 66 13.58 -1.70 -7.87
C GLU A 66 13.81 -2.93 -8.76
N SER A 67 14.88 -3.69 -8.49
CA SER A 67 15.14 -4.97 -9.14
C SER A 67 14.32 -6.13 -8.59
N GLY A 68 13.43 -5.90 -7.59
CA GLY A 68 12.68 -6.94 -6.91
C GLY A 68 13.52 -7.83 -5.98
N ASN A 69 14.79 -7.48 -5.77
CA ASN A 69 15.69 -8.25 -4.90
C ASN A 69 15.58 -7.77 -3.44
N TYR A 70 14.41 -7.98 -2.84
CA TYR A 70 14.12 -7.54 -1.48
C TYR A 70 15.07 -8.11 -0.44
N SER A 71 15.53 -9.36 -0.60
CA SER A 71 16.47 -10.00 0.34
C SER A 71 17.78 -9.24 0.43
N GLN A 72 18.32 -8.80 -0.70
CA GLN A 72 19.55 -8.00 -0.73
C GLN A 72 19.31 -6.57 -0.22
N ALA A 73 18.19 -5.94 -0.59
CA ALA A 73 17.83 -4.63 -0.07
C ALA A 73 17.73 -4.63 1.47
N ILE A 74 17.11 -5.66 2.05
CA ILE A 74 17.01 -5.84 3.50
C ILE A 74 18.38 -6.04 4.12
N ALA A 75 19.23 -6.90 3.55
CA ALA A 75 20.57 -7.16 4.05
C ALA A 75 21.44 -5.88 4.09
N GLU A 76 21.42 -5.08 3.02
CA GLU A 76 22.14 -3.78 2.97
C GLU A 76 21.58 -2.79 3.99
N THR A 77 20.26 -2.77 4.21
CA THR A 77 19.65 -1.93 5.23
C THR A 77 20.08 -2.36 6.64
N GLU A 78 20.17 -3.66 6.90
CA GLU A 78 20.67 -4.20 8.17
C GLU A 78 22.14 -3.88 8.41
N LEU A 79 22.97 -3.91 7.36
CA LEU A 79 24.37 -3.47 7.46
C LEU A 79 24.46 -1.99 7.82
N ALA A 80 23.64 -1.14 7.21
CA ALA A 80 23.58 0.28 7.53
C ALA A 80 23.10 0.51 8.98
N LEU A 81 22.10 -0.23 9.46
CA LEU A 81 21.60 -0.17 10.84
C LEU A 81 22.62 -0.64 11.90
N LYS A 82 23.60 -1.50 11.55
CA LYS A 82 24.70 -1.85 12.46
C LYS A 82 25.58 -0.63 12.79
N SER A 83 25.71 0.30 11.86
CA SER A 83 26.49 1.53 12.06
C SER A 83 25.68 2.62 12.79
N ASP A 84 24.37 2.67 12.59
CA ASP A 84 23.46 3.64 13.20
C ASP A 84 22.13 2.97 13.54
N SER A 85 22.07 2.32 14.68
CA SER A 85 20.94 1.48 15.11
C SER A 85 19.66 2.26 15.48
N ILE A 86 19.77 3.57 15.67
CA ILE A 86 18.64 4.47 16.01
C ILE A 86 18.19 5.32 14.82
N ASN A 87 18.68 5.03 13.61
CA ASN A 87 18.31 5.77 12.42
C ASN A 87 16.86 5.45 11.98
N GLY A 88 15.95 6.36 12.30
CA GLY A 88 14.52 6.20 11.97
C GLY A 88 14.26 6.02 10.47
N ARG A 89 15.05 6.66 9.61
CA ARG A 89 14.93 6.52 8.15
C ARG A 89 15.30 5.11 7.67
N LEU A 90 16.35 4.51 8.21
CA LEU A 90 16.72 3.13 7.89
C LEU A 90 15.70 2.12 8.41
N TRP A 91 15.15 2.35 9.60
CA TRP A 91 14.05 1.53 10.11
C TRP A 91 12.80 1.63 9.24
N PHE A 92 12.46 2.84 8.76
CA PHE A 92 11.35 3.04 7.83
C PHE A 92 11.57 2.29 6.51
N ILE A 93 12.79 2.37 5.93
CA ILE A 93 13.15 1.61 4.72
C ILE A 93 13.00 0.11 4.98
N LYS A 94 13.53 -0.40 6.09
CA LYS A 94 13.42 -1.82 6.46
C LYS A 94 11.98 -2.27 6.61
N ALA A 95 11.16 -1.48 7.28
CA ALA A 95 9.74 -1.77 7.47
C ALA A 95 8.98 -1.82 6.13
N THR A 96 9.26 -0.87 5.24
CA THR A 96 8.69 -0.85 3.89
C THR A 96 9.10 -2.06 3.07
N LEU A 97 10.39 -2.42 3.07
CA LEU A 97 10.91 -3.58 2.34
C LEU A 97 10.27 -4.89 2.83
N HIS A 98 10.15 -5.11 4.14
CA HIS A 98 9.44 -6.28 4.67
C HIS A 98 7.96 -6.28 4.30
N THR A 99 7.32 -5.11 4.27
CA THR A 99 5.91 -4.99 3.86
C THR A 99 5.74 -5.36 2.38
N GLU A 100 6.60 -4.86 1.50
CA GLU A 100 6.59 -5.16 0.06
C GLU A 100 6.93 -6.62 -0.24
N ASN A 101 7.84 -7.21 0.54
CA ASN A 101 8.19 -8.62 0.45
C ASN A 101 7.14 -9.57 1.08
N ALA A 102 6.03 -9.02 1.59
CA ALA A 102 4.97 -9.76 2.29
C ALA A 102 5.44 -10.49 3.58
N ASP A 103 6.57 -10.09 4.16
CA ASP A 103 7.12 -10.61 5.43
C ASP A 103 6.42 -9.96 6.62
N THR A 104 5.13 -10.22 6.80
CA THR A 104 4.26 -9.49 7.72
C THR A 104 4.81 -9.40 9.15
N LEU A 105 5.38 -10.48 9.70
CA LEU A 105 5.90 -10.48 11.08
C LEU A 105 7.16 -9.61 11.22
N LEU A 106 8.04 -9.61 10.21
CA LEU A 106 9.24 -8.79 10.20
C LEU A 106 8.91 -7.32 9.89
N ALA A 107 7.88 -7.08 9.06
CA ALA A 107 7.32 -5.76 8.84
C ALA A 107 6.81 -5.15 10.16
N ILE A 108 6.00 -5.88 10.93
CA ILE A 108 5.50 -5.43 12.24
C ILE A 108 6.66 -5.03 13.15
N LYS A 109 7.67 -5.91 13.34
CA LYS A 109 8.83 -5.60 14.19
C LYS A 109 9.58 -4.34 13.73
N SER A 110 9.69 -4.14 12.44
CA SER A 110 10.37 -2.96 11.90
C SER A 110 9.52 -1.70 12.07
N TRP A 111 8.20 -1.79 11.86
CA TRP A 111 7.26 -0.69 12.11
C TRP A 111 7.13 -0.34 13.60
N GLU A 112 7.29 -1.30 14.52
CA GLU A 112 7.39 -1.04 15.97
C GLU A 112 8.58 -0.11 16.28
N ASN A 113 9.75 -0.38 15.68
CA ASN A 113 10.92 0.50 15.83
C ASN A 113 10.68 1.89 15.20
N VAL A 114 10.05 1.95 14.03
CA VAL A 114 9.68 3.23 13.41
C VAL A 114 8.76 4.02 14.32
N ALA A 115 7.69 3.42 14.84
CA ALA A 115 6.73 4.08 15.72
C ALA A 115 7.33 4.48 17.08
N TYR A 116 8.32 3.72 17.57
CA TYR A 116 9.06 4.08 18.77
C TYR A 116 9.93 5.32 18.57
N LEU A 117 10.61 5.44 17.42
CA LEU A 117 11.49 6.55 17.09
C LEU A 117 10.72 7.80 16.64
N ASP A 118 9.63 7.59 15.88
CA ASP A 118 8.76 8.66 15.36
C ASP A 118 7.30 8.20 15.40
N PRO A 119 6.55 8.51 16.49
CA PRO A 119 5.13 8.17 16.63
C PRO A 119 4.20 9.10 15.83
N SER A 120 4.56 9.43 14.59
CA SER A 120 3.70 10.20 13.69
C SER A 120 2.42 9.43 13.32
N ALA A 121 1.39 10.16 12.91
CA ALA A 121 0.11 9.55 12.55
C ALA A 121 0.25 8.56 11.39
N GLU A 122 1.12 8.84 10.44
CA GLU A 122 1.42 7.99 9.28
C GLU A 122 2.11 6.68 9.70
N ASN A 123 3.09 6.75 10.59
CA ASN A 123 3.82 5.58 11.08
C ASN A 123 2.93 4.69 11.96
N LEU A 124 2.15 5.30 12.84
CA LEU A 124 1.16 4.59 13.67
C LEU A 124 0.06 3.95 12.81
N MET A 125 -0.39 4.61 11.73
CA MET A 125 -1.36 4.03 10.80
C MET A 125 -0.81 2.77 10.13
N SER A 126 0.46 2.79 9.68
CA SER A 126 1.11 1.63 9.06
C SER A 126 1.19 0.45 10.02
N LEU A 127 1.67 0.68 11.25
CA LEU A 127 1.76 -0.35 12.29
C LEU A 127 0.38 -0.87 12.70
N GLY A 128 -0.57 0.02 12.98
CA GLY A 128 -1.92 -0.33 13.38
C GLY A 128 -2.67 -1.13 12.33
N SER A 129 -2.47 -0.82 11.05
CA SER A 129 -3.05 -1.58 9.93
C SER A 129 -2.50 -3.01 9.88
N LEU A 130 -1.20 -3.21 10.06
CA LEU A 130 -0.59 -4.54 10.09
C LEU A 130 -1.06 -5.35 11.30
N TYR A 131 -1.16 -4.75 12.48
CA TYR A 131 -1.75 -5.41 13.63
C TYR A 131 -3.21 -5.79 13.39
N ALA A 132 -4.01 -4.90 12.78
CA ALA A 132 -5.40 -5.19 12.47
C ALA A 132 -5.54 -6.37 11.51
N LEU A 133 -4.78 -6.38 10.41
CA LEU A 133 -4.77 -7.46 9.41
C LEU A 133 -4.34 -8.81 10.00
N THR A 134 -3.44 -8.79 10.97
CA THR A 134 -3.00 -10.01 11.70
C THR A 134 -3.91 -10.37 12.88
N LYS A 135 -5.03 -9.67 13.06
CA LYS A 135 -5.99 -9.85 14.18
C LYS A 135 -5.36 -9.61 15.55
N ASN A 136 -4.26 -8.87 15.59
CA ASN A 136 -3.60 -8.52 16.84
C ASN A 136 -4.35 -7.37 17.51
N ILE A 137 -4.75 -7.58 18.78
CA ILE A 137 -5.49 -6.57 19.57
C ILE A 137 -4.70 -5.28 19.79
N ALA A 138 -3.38 -5.30 19.68
CA ALA A 138 -2.53 -4.11 19.72
C ALA A 138 -2.93 -3.05 18.68
N ALA A 139 -3.66 -3.43 17.63
CA ALA A 139 -4.27 -2.49 16.69
C ALA A 139 -5.16 -1.44 17.40
N LEU A 140 -5.90 -1.86 18.42
CA LEU A 140 -6.76 -0.94 19.19
C LEU A 140 -5.95 0.02 20.07
N GLU A 141 -4.83 -0.45 20.63
CA GLU A 141 -3.91 0.38 21.42
C GLU A 141 -3.26 1.45 20.54
N VAL A 142 -2.84 1.08 19.32
CA VAL A 142 -2.30 2.02 18.33
C VAL A 142 -3.37 3.03 17.90
N ALA A 143 -4.60 2.60 17.68
CA ALA A 143 -5.71 3.50 17.36
C ALA A 143 -5.98 4.48 18.52
N ASP A 144 -5.90 4.03 19.77
CA ASP A 144 -6.05 4.89 20.94
C ASP A 144 -4.86 5.85 21.13
N ALA A 145 -3.66 5.45 20.73
CA ALA A 145 -2.50 6.35 20.68
C ALA A 145 -2.70 7.47 19.64
N LEU A 146 -3.22 7.14 18.45
CA LEU A 146 -3.58 8.13 17.42
C LEU A 146 -4.59 9.16 17.93
N LEU A 147 -5.57 8.76 18.75
CA LEU A 147 -6.56 9.68 19.31
C LEU A 147 -5.96 10.71 20.29
N LYS A 148 -4.74 10.48 20.77
CA LYS A 148 -4.00 11.44 21.61
C LYS A 148 -3.24 12.49 20.80
N LEU A 149 -3.08 12.28 19.50
CA LEU A 149 -2.44 13.24 18.59
C LEU A 149 -3.43 14.35 18.16
N PRO A 150 -2.96 15.47 17.56
CA PRO A 150 -3.84 16.52 17.04
C PRO A 150 -4.91 15.97 16.10
N LYS A 151 -6.18 16.28 16.40
CA LYS A 151 -7.39 15.58 15.92
C LYS A 151 -7.58 15.51 14.40
N ALA A 152 -7.15 16.52 13.64
CA ALA A 152 -7.58 16.68 12.23
C ALA A 152 -7.16 15.54 11.30
N LYS A 153 -6.01 14.91 11.54
CA LYS A 153 -5.52 13.79 10.70
C LYS A 153 -5.58 12.45 11.42
N ALA A 154 -5.35 12.42 12.71
CA ALA A 154 -5.19 11.19 13.48
C ALA A 154 -6.52 10.47 13.78
N GLN A 155 -7.61 11.21 13.92
CA GLN A 155 -8.91 10.62 14.26
C GLN A 155 -9.50 9.74 13.15
N PRO A 156 -9.52 10.13 11.85
CA PRO A 156 -9.95 9.24 10.76
C PRO A 156 -9.08 7.98 10.67
N GLN A 157 -7.77 8.10 10.88
CA GLN A 157 -6.84 6.97 10.83
C GLN A 157 -7.09 5.98 11.97
N ALA A 158 -7.35 6.47 13.20
CA ALA A 158 -7.72 5.64 14.33
C ALA A 158 -9.00 4.84 14.08
N LEU A 159 -10.03 5.49 13.52
CA LEU A 159 -11.30 4.86 13.17
C LEU A 159 -11.11 3.83 12.05
N PHE A 160 -10.28 4.13 11.06
CA PHE A 160 -9.94 3.20 10.00
C PHE A 160 -9.28 1.93 10.54
N ILE A 161 -8.26 2.05 11.42
CA ILE A 161 -7.60 0.90 12.06
C ILE A 161 -8.59 0.05 12.86
N LYS A 162 -9.49 0.69 13.65
CA LYS A 162 -10.56 -0.02 14.37
C LYS A 162 -11.45 -0.78 13.39
N GLY A 163 -11.86 -0.15 12.29
CA GLY A 163 -12.61 -0.79 11.22
C GLY A 163 -11.90 -2.02 10.66
N LEU A 164 -10.62 -1.91 10.33
CA LEU A 164 -9.80 -3.03 9.84
C LEU A 164 -9.74 -4.18 10.85
N TYR A 165 -9.49 -3.89 12.12
CA TYR A 165 -9.40 -4.91 13.16
C TYR A 165 -10.72 -5.67 13.32
N PHE A 166 -11.85 -4.95 13.44
CA PHE A 166 -13.17 -5.59 13.56
C PHE A 166 -13.56 -6.34 12.30
N SER A 167 -13.16 -5.87 11.12
CA SER A 167 -13.32 -6.61 9.86
C SER A 167 -12.54 -7.92 9.88
N ALA A 168 -11.28 -7.89 10.31
CA ALA A 168 -10.39 -9.04 10.34
C ALA A 168 -10.85 -10.15 11.30
N ILE A 169 -11.42 -9.77 12.46
CA ILE A 169 -12.02 -10.73 13.42
C ILE A 169 -13.46 -11.13 13.08
N ASN A 170 -13.92 -10.79 11.85
CA ASN A 170 -15.24 -11.10 11.31
C ASN A 170 -16.42 -10.38 12.02
N ALA A 171 -16.17 -9.31 12.74
CA ALA A 171 -17.21 -8.45 13.34
C ALA A 171 -17.67 -7.36 12.34
N LYS A 172 -18.12 -7.78 11.14
CA LYS A 172 -18.38 -6.91 9.99
C LYS A 172 -19.34 -5.75 10.26
N ALA A 173 -20.38 -5.98 11.06
CA ALA A 173 -21.33 -4.92 11.40
C ALA A 173 -20.70 -3.79 12.24
N ILE A 174 -19.74 -4.13 13.10
CA ILE A 174 -18.96 -3.16 13.88
C ILE A 174 -17.97 -2.44 12.99
N ALA A 175 -17.27 -3.18 12.12
CA ALA A 175 -16.34 -2.62 11.17
C ALA A 175 -16.98 -1.55 10.27
N ILE A 176 -18.18 -1.85 9.71
CA ILE A 176 -18.91 -0.90 8.87
C ILE A 176 -19.16 0.41 9.60
N LYS A 177 -19.55 0.39 10.90
CA LYS A 177 -19.75 1.61 11.68
C LYS A 177 -18.47 2.43 11.80
N PHE A 178 -17.33 1.79 12.08
CA PHE A 178 -16.06 2.48 12.16
C PHE A 178 -15.61 3.08 10.82
N PHE A 179 -15.89 2.39 9.70
CA PHE A 179 -15.63 2.96 8.38
C PHE A 179 -16.59 4.11 8.06
N ASP A 180 -17.86 4.04 8.47
CA ASP A 180 -18.79 5.16 8.34
C ASP A 180 -18.31 6.39 9.12
N ASP A 181 -17.91 6.21 10.38
CA ASP A 181 -17.37 7.28 11.22
C ASP A 181 -16.07 7.86 10.63
N CYS A 182 -15.21 7.02 10.06
CA CYS A 182 -14.01 7.45 9.36
C CYS A 182 -14.35 8.34 8.15
N LEU A 183 -15.30 7.90 7.31
CA LEU A 183 -15.74 8.62 6.12
C LEU A 183 -16.50 9.91 6.44
N LEU A 184 -17.14 9.98 7.59
CA LEU A 184 -17.75 11.22 8.07
C LEU A 184 -16.72 12.30 8.35
N LEU A 185 -15.52 11.92 8.81
CA LEU A 185 -14.42 12.84 9.14
C LEU A 185 -13.47 13.07 7.94
N ASP A 186 -13.33 12.06 7.09
CA ASP A 186 -12.50 12.11 5.88
C ASP A 186 -13.22 11.41 4.72
N TYR A 187 -14.10 12.17 4.05
CA TYR A 187 -14.86 11.68 2.89
C TYR A 187 -13.97 11.33 1.68
N SER A 188 -12.70 11.70 1.69
CA SER A 188 -11.75 11.40 0.60
C SER A 188 -11.01 10.07 0.79
N ASN A 189 -11.24 9.36 1.88
CA ASN A 189 -10.55 8.12 2.21
C ASN A 189 -11.05 6.94 1.36
N LEU A 190 -10.42 6.72 0.22
CA LEU A 190 -10.77 5.65 -0.73
C LEU A 190 -10.63 4.25 -0.12
N MET A 191 -9.65 4.05 0.75
CA MET A 191 -9.45 2.76 1.44
C MET A 191 -10.63 2.45 2.37
N ALA A 192 -11.17 3.45 3.07
CA ALA A 192 -12.33 3.24 3.94
C ALA A 192 -13.59 2.87 3.14
N TYR A 193 -13.82 3.48 1.98
CA TYR A 193 -14.90 3.06 1.07
C TYR A 193 -14.73 1.62 0.63
N ARG A 194 -13.53 1.23 0.20
CA ARG A 194 -13.24 -0.14 -0.23
C ARG A 194 -13.49 -1.15 0.88
N GLU A 195 -12.90 -0.95 2.05
CA GLU A 195 -13.03 -1.87 3.17
C GLU A 195 -14.48 -1.99 3.68
N LYS A 196 -15.22 -0.87 3.69
CA LYS A 196 -16.66 -0.88 3.98
C LYS A 196 -17.42 -1.70 2.94
N ALA A 197 -17.14 -1.49 1.65
CA ALA A 197 -17.79 -2.23 0.57
C ALA A 197 -17.47 -3.73 0.63
N VAL A 198 -16.24 -4.11 0.98
CA VAL A 198 -15.84 -5.51 1.22
C VAL A 198 -16.65 -6.10 2.39
N CYS A 199 -16.79 -5.39 3.50
CA CYS A 199 -17.61 -5.86 4.62
C CYS A 199 -19.10 -6.03 4.25
N LEU A 200 -19.64 -5.13 3.44
CA LEU A 200 -21.00 -5.22 2.91
C LEU A 200 -21.14 -6.40 1.95
N TYR A 201 -20.17 -6.61 1.07
CA TYR A 201 -20.11 -7.75 0.15
C TYR A 201 -20.08 -9.08 0.93
N ASP A 202 -19.21 -9.21 1.93
CA ASP A 202 -19.06 -10.41 2.75
C ASP A 202 -20.32 -10.75 3.54
N THR A 203 -21.14 -9.73 3.85
CA THR A 203 -22.43 -9.90 4.53
C THR A 203 -23.63 -10.02 3.57
N GLY A 204 -23.39 -10.14 2.26
CA GLY A 204 -24.43 -10.30 1.25
C GLY A 204 -25.18 -9.02 0.86
N LYS A 205 -24.78 -7.87 1.37
CA LYS A 205 -25.41 -6.57 1.11
C LYS A 205 -24.86 -5.93 -0.17
N TYR A 206 -24.98 -6.63 -1.28
CA TYR A 206 -24.32 -6.26 -2.55
C TYR A 206 -24.77 -4.90 -3.10
N LEU A 207 -26.05 -4.54 -2.95
CA LEU A 207 -26.56 -3.23 -3.39
C LEU A 207 -26.01 -2.07 -2.55
N ASP A 208 -25.81 -2.27 -1.25
CA ASP A 208 -25.20 -1.26 -0.39
C ASP A 208 -23.70 -1.13 -0.64
N ALA A 209 -23.02 -2.26 -0.98
CA ALA A 209 -21.64 -2.25 -1.43
C ALA A 209 -21.48 -1.43 -2.73
N LEU A 210 -22.36 -1.63 -3.72
CA LEU A 210 -22.36 -0.84 -4.96
C LEU A 210 -22.50 0.66 -4.69
N LYS A 211 -23.48 1.07 -3.88
CA LYS A 211 -23.65 2.49 -3.49
C LYS A 211 -22.39 3.07 -2.82
N THR A 212 -21.75 2.27 -1.96
CA THR A 212 -20.51 2.69 -1.30
C THR A 212 -19.37 2.89 -2.30
N LEU A 213 -19.25 2.00 -3.29
CA LEU A 213 -18.22 2.10 -4.33
C LEU A 213 -18.51 3.24 -5.33
N GLU A 214 -19.78 3.53 -5.62
CA GLU A 214 -20.18 4.70 -6.41
C GLU A 214 -19.73 6.01 -5.75
N LEU A 215 -19.84 6.11 -4.42
CA LEU A 215 -19.30 7.26 -3.68
C LEU A 215 -17.77 7.35 -3.80
N ALA A 216 -17.06 6.22 -3.73
CA ALA A 216 -15.61 6.21 -3.94
C ALA A 216 -15.22 6.71 -5.34
N ILE A 217 -15.96 6.29 -6.38
CA ILE A 217 -15.77 6.76 -7.77
C ILE A 217 -16.10 8.24 -7.91
N ALA A 218 -17.09 8.75 -7.19
CA ALA A 218 -17.39 10.18 -7.17
C ALA A 218 -16.24 11.01 -6.60
N VAL A 219 -15.49 10.47 -5.63
CA VAL A 219 -14.27 11.08 -5.08
C VAL A 219 -13.11 10.97 -6.08
N LYS A 220 -12.88 9.78 -6.67
CA LYS A 220 -11.81 9.54 -7.62
C LYS A 220 -12.27 8.62 -8.75
N LYS A 221 -12.55 9.18 -9.91
CA LYS A 221 -13.04 8.43 -11.09
C LYS A 221 -12.06 7.35 -11.59
N THR A 222 -10.78 7.48 -11.28
CA THR A 222 -9.73 6.54 -11.67
C THR A 222 -9.39 5.56 -10.55
N TYR A 223 -10.35 5.23 -9.70
CA TYR A 223 -10.14 4.26 -8.62
C TYR A 223 -10.50 2.85 -9.11
N ASP A 224 -9.53 2.14 -9.66
CA ASP A 224 -9.61 0.82 -10.28
C ASP A 224 -10.18 -0.25 -9.36
N GLU A 225 -9.77 -0.27 -8.09
CA GLU A 225 -10.29 -1.22 -7.09
C GLU A 225 -11.80 -1.09 -6.88
N ALA A 226 -12.37 0.12 -7.00
CA ALA A 226 -13.82 0.30 -6.88
C ALA A 226 -14.54 -0.42 -8.03
N TYR A 227 -14.06 -0.28 -9.27
CA TYR A 227 -14.66 -0.99 -10.41
C TYR A 227 -14.50 -2.51 -10.27
N TYR A 228 -13.35 -2.99 -9.80
CA TYR A 228 -13.19 -4.43 -9.54
C TYR A 228 -14.23 -4.94 -8.54
N TRP A 229 -14.42 -4.28 -7.40
CA TRP A 229 -15.40 -4.68 -6.39
C TRP A 229 -16.85 -4.50 -6.85
N MET A 230 -17.14 -3.51 -7.70
CA MET A 230 -18.45 -3.41 -8.37
C MET A 230 -18.70 -4.62 -9.27
N GLY A 231 -17.71 -5.03 -10.05
CA GLY A 231 -17.77 -6.26 -10.85
C GLY A 231 -18.11 -7.48 -9.99
N ARG A 232 -17.42 -7.64 -8.84
CA ARG A 232 -17.69 -8.71 -7.86
C ARG A 232 -19.13 -8.67 -7.32
N CYS A 233 -19.65 -7.48 -7.03
CA CYS A 233 -21.03 -7.31 -6.57
C CYS A 233 -22.03 -7.70 -7.67
N TYR A 234 -21.81 -7.28 -8.91
CA TYR A 234 -22.68 -7.62 -10.03
C TYR A 234 -22.67 -9.11 -10.35
N GLU A 235 -21.55 -9.83 -10.19
CA GLU A 235 -21.55 -11.30 -10.29
C GLU A 235 -22.49 -11.93 -9.27
N LYS A 236 -22.45 -11.47 -8.01
CA LYS A 236 -23.35 -11.97 -6.95
C LYS A 236 -24.81 -11.65 -7.19
N LEU A 237 -25.08 -10.58 -7.91
CA LEU A 237 -26.42 -10.18 -8.34
C LEU A 237 -26.84 -10.84 -9.68
N ASN A 238 -26.06 -11.77 -10.21
CA ASN A 238 -26.26 -12.46 -11.49
C ASN A 238 -26.34 -11.51 -12.71
N ASN A 239 -25.78 -10.32 -12.62
CA ASN A 239 -25.67 -9.37 -13.72
C ASN A 239 -24.30 -9.49 -14.41
N LYS A 240 -24.16 -10.55 -15.23
CA LYS A 240 -22.90 -10.86 -15.93
C LYS A 240 -22.41 -9.70 -16.81
N THR A 241 -23.32 -9.01 -17.49
CA THR A 241 -22.96 -7.91 -18.39
C THR A 241 -22.32 -6.75 -17.61
N ALA A 242 -22.95 -6.32 -16.52
CA ALA A 242 -22.39 -5.26 -15.68
C ALA A 242 -21.08 -5.68 -15.00
N ALA A 243 -20.96 -6.95 -14.59
CA ALA A 243 -19.72 -7.48 -14.02
C ALA A 243 -18.56 -7.36 -15.02
N ILE A 244 -18.73 -7.82 -16.26
CA ILE A 244 -17.72 -7.74 -17.32
C ILE A 244 -17.32 -6.29 -17.57
N GLN A 245 -18.28 -5.36 -17.72
CA GLN A 245 -18.00 -3.95 -17.95
C GLN A 245 -17.14 -3.34 -16.84
N ASN A 246 -17.44 -3.64 -15.59
CA ASN A 246 -16.69 -3.11 -14.45
C ASN A 246 -15.28 -3.70 -14.35
N TYR A 247 -15.08 -4.99 -14.61
CA TYR A 247 -13.74 -5.57 -14.66
C TYR A 247 -12.90 -5.01 -15.81
N GLN A 248 -13.53 -4.75 -16.98
CA GLN A 248 -12.84 -4.08 -18.10
C GLN A 248 -12.42 -2.65 -17.75
N LEU A 249 -13.26 -1.89 -17.04
CA LEU A 249 -12.92 -0.56 -16.54
C LEU A 249 -11.75 -0.61 -15.54
N ALA A 250 -11.75 -1.59 -14.62
CA ALA A 250 -10.62 -1.79 -13.71
C ALA A 250 -9.31 -2.03 -14.47
N LEU A 251 -9.31 -2.90 -15.50
CA LEU A 251 -8.13 -3.17 -16.34
C LEU A 251 -7.75 -2.01 -17.26
N GLN A 252 -8.69 -1.18 -17.68
CA GLN A 252 -8.38 0.04 -18.42
C GLN A 252 -7.61 1.05 -17.55
N LEU A 253 -7.88 1.07 -16.25
CA LEU A 253 -7.21 1.95 -15.28
C LEU A 253 -5.90 1.35 -14.77
N ASP A 254 -5.87 0.05 -14.49
CA ASP A 254 -4.67 -0.72 -14.16
C ASP A 254 -4.58 -1.98 -15.04
N PRO A 255 -3.79 -1.95 -16.13
CA PRO A 255 -3.60 -3.10 -17.03
C PRO A 255 -2.96 -4.33 -16.36
N TYR A 256 -2.36 -4.16 -15.18
CA TYR A 256 -1.71 -5.22 -14.42
C TYR A 256 -2.58 -5.79 -13.28
N TYR A 257 -3.83 -5.39 -13.18
CA TYR A 257 -4.75 -5.85 -12.14
C TYR A 257 -5.13 -7.33 -12.35
N VAL A 258 -4.33 -8.22 -11.78
CA VAL A 258 -4.41 -9.68 -11.98
C VAL A 258 -5.80 -10.24 -11.64
N GLU A 259 -6.38 -9.81 -10.50
CA GLU A 259 -7.67 -10.33 -10.06
C GLU A 259 -8.83 -9.95 -10.99
N ALA A 260 -8.77 -8.77 -11.61
CA ALA A 260 -9.76 -8.34 -12.60
C ALA A 260 -9.63 -9.15 -13.90
N LYS A 261 -8.39 -9.45 -14.31
CA LYS A 261 -8.09 -10.32 -15.45
C LYS A 261 -8.63 -11.74 -15.23
N ASP A 262 -8.31 -12.34 -14.09
CA ASP A 262 -8.78 -13.67 -13.71
C ASP A 262 -10.32 -13.75 -13.66
N ALA A 263 -10.97 -12.68 -13.18
CA ALA A 263 -12.43 -12.59 -13.12
C ALA A 263 -13.05 -12.58 -14.53
N LEU A 264 -12.50 -11.81 -15.48
CA LEU A 264 -12.95 -11.82 -16.87
C LEU A 264 -12.78 -13.20 -17.54
N GLU A 265 -11.62 -13.83 -17.35
CA GLU A 265 -11.35 -15.16 -17.92
C GLU A 265 -12.35 -16.21 -17.40
N LYS A 266 -12.70 -16.18 -16.10
CA LYS A 266 -13.74 -17.04 -15.49
C LYS A 266 -15.12 -16.79 -16.09
N LEU A 267 -15.40 -15.57 -16.52
CA LEU A 267 -16.65 -15.21 -17.22
C LEU A 267 -16.62 -15.53 -18.72
N GLY A 268 -15.53 -16.13 -19.24
CA GLY A 268 -15.36 -16.50 -20.64
C GLY A 268 -15.01 -15.31 -21.55
N VAL A 269 -14.50 -14.23 -21.00
CA VAL A 269 -14.07 -13.03 -21.73
C VAL A 269 -12.55 -12.94 -21.69
N LYS A 270 -11.92 -12.85 -22.87
CA LYS A 270 -10.47 -12.63 -22.95
C LYS A 270 -10.17 -11.22 -22.43
N ALA A 271 -9.26 -11.13 -21.48
CA ALA A 271 -8.76 -9.83 -21.01
C ALA A 271 -8.02 -9.11 -22.15
N PRO A 272 -8.09 -7.77 -22.20
CA PRO A 272 -7.42 -6.98 -23.22
C PRO A 272 -5.90 -7.11 -23.17
#